data_471e53814f91a8d73a823779f19078cd
#
_entry.id   471e53814f91a8d73a823779f19078cd
#
_cell.length_a   1.000
_cell.length_b   1.000
_cell.length_c   1.000
_cell.angle_alpha   90.00
_cell.angle_beta   90.00
_cell.angle_gamma   90.00
#
_symmetry.space_group_name_H-M   'P 1'
#
loop_
_entity.id
_entity.type
_entity.pdbx_description
1 polymer ?
#
loop_
_entity_poly.entity_id
_entity_poly.type
_entity_poly.pdbx_seq_one_letter_code
_entity_poly.pdbx_strand_id
1 'polypeptide(L)'
;YAKIIERKNAVSKQLSNGVAFLEKSHGVTVFADHATLTDRQTVHLAGGEDLTCDHLIVASGSSPARIPIPGVDLPGVVDSTGLLNMTTCPKHIIIVGGGVIGVEFATFFYRLGVPVTIVEMLDRLLGPLDKDVTSFVEAELKSCGVELVLGVKVESIEDGLKVHYASVKDGAKGTVEGDVVLMAGGRAPNTRGIGLDTIGVKMDRKGFVEVDGLCRTNVPGVYAIGDINGKMQLAHVASAQGLLVADHIAGKPCKQLHYERIPSCVYCNPETAMVGLTEEQARATGRDVGVGTFSLSGNGKALTMGENKGFAKFVSVQGHYNLIFREEEREMAPFCRQENIAMTPYSALAGG
;
A
#
# COMPACT_ATOMS: atom_id res chain seq x y z
N TYR A 1 0.78 10.15 -25.30
CA TYR A 1 1.37 10.01 -23.99
C TYR A 1 1.60 11.37 -23.31
N ALA A 2 2.19 12.35 -23.98
CA ALA A 2 2.45 13.70 -23.42
C ALA A 2 1.19 14.35 -22.82
N LYS A 3 0.02 14.25 -23.50
CA LYS A 3 -1.26 14.73 -22.98
C LYS A 3 -1.70 14.05 -21.67
N ILE A 4 -1.35 12.77 -21.48
CA ILE A 4 -1.64 12.04 -20.23
C ILE A 4 -0.83 12.64 -19.10
N ILE A 5 0.46 12.90 -19.35
CA ILE A 5 1.37 13.51 -18.35
C ILE A 5 0.94 14.94 -18.03
N GLU A 6 0.55 15.73 -19.03
CA GLU A 6 0.01 17.08 -18.84
C GLU A 6 -1.26 17.06 -17.97
N ARG A 7 -2.21 16.17 -18.30
CA ARG A 7 -3.43 15.99 -17.48
C ARG A 7 -3.10 15.59 -16.05
N LYS A 8 -2.20 14.61 -15.85
CA LYS A 8 -1.74 14.19 -14.51
C LYS A 8 -1.20 15.39 -13.73
N ASN A 9 -0.34 16.20 -14.35
CA ASN A 9 0.24 17.38 -13.71
C ASN A 9 -0.83 18.43 -13.34
N ALA A 10 -1.81 18.67 -14.24
CA ALA A 10 -2.91 19.58 -13.98
C ALA A 10 -3.76 19.13 -12.78
N VAL A 11 -4.13 17.84 -12.72
CA VAL A 11 -4.91 17.27 -11.61
C VAL A 11 -4.12 17.36 -10.30
N SER A 12 -2.84 16.97 -10.30
CA SER A 12 -1.98 17.07 -9.11
C SER A 12 -1.90 18.51 -8.60
N LYS A 13 -1.68 19.48 -9.49
CA LYS A 13 -1.63 20.90 -9.13
C LYS A 13 -2.96 21.40 -8.56
N GLN A 14 -4.09 20.98 -9.13
CA GLN A 14 -5.42 21.34 -8.64
C GLN A 14 -5.63 20.86 -7.20
N LEU A 15 -5.28 19.59 -6.92
CA LEU A 15 -5.41 19.00 -5.58
C LEU A 15 -4.47 19.68 -4.58
N SER A 16 -3.20 19.93 -4.94
CA SER A 16 -2.25 20.63 -4.08
C SER A 16 -2.72 22.05 -3.75
N ASN A 17 -3.27 22.77 -4.73
CA ASN A 17 -3.84 24.10 -4.49
C ASN A 17 -5.05 24.04 -3.55
N GLY A 18 -5.88 22.99 -3.63
CA GLY A 18 -6.98 22.76 -2.72
C GLY A 18 -6.53 22.58 -1.27
N VAL A 19 -5.47 21.77 -1.05
CA VAL A 19 -4.87 21.59 0.28
C VAL A 19 -4.31 22.91 0.81
N ALA A 20 -3.53 23.64 0.02
CA ALA A 20 -2.97 24.93 0.42
C ALA A 20 -4.06 25.97 0.78
N PHE A 21 -5.19 25.93 0.05
CA PHE A 21 -6.34 26.77 0.37
C PHE A 21 -6.95 26.41 1.75
N LEU A 22 -7.11 25.12 2.04
CA LEU A 22 -7.64 24.64 3.32
C LEU A 22 -6.70 25.03 4.47
N GLU A 23 -5.41 24.81 4.34
CA GLU A 23 -4.42 25.19 5.35
C GLU A 23 -4.50 26.68 5.65
N LYS A 24 -4.48 27.52 4.62
CA LYS A 24 -4.62 28.98 4.78
C LYS A 24 -5.95 29.38 5.45
N SER A 25 -7.07 28.78 5.04
CA SER A 25 -8.40 29.10 5.56
C SER A 25 -8.58 28.74 7.04
N HIS A 26 -7.79 27.75 7.51
CA HIS A 26 -7.78 27.30 8.91
C HIS A 26 -6.65 27.94 9.74
N GLY A 27 -5.93 28.91 9.19
CA GLY A 27 -4.89 29.64 9.92
C GLY A 27 -3.60 28.83 10.15
N VAL A 28 -3.37 27.79 9.33
CA VAL A 28 -2.12 27.01 9.39
C VAL A 28 -1.00 27.81 8.75
N THR A 29 0.10 27.98 9.48
CA THR A 29 1.33 28.57 8.92
C THR A 29 2.16 27.48 8.26
N VAL A 30 2.46 27.68 6.97
CA VAL A 30 3.26 26.72 6.18
C VAL A 30 4.64 27.29 5.93
N PHE A 31 5.67 26.57 6.33
CA PHE A 31 7.07 26.85 6.05
C PHE A 31 7.55 25.92 4.94
N ALA A 32 7.80 26.46 3.75
CA ALA A 32 8.26 25.67 2.60
C ALA A 32 9.80 25.56 2.63
N ASP A 33 10.31 24.84 3.62
CA ASP A 33 11.74 24.70 3.86
C ASP A 33 12.09 23.28 4.35
N HIS A 34 13.39 22.94 4.33
CA HIS A 34 13.89 21.70 4.90
C HIS A 34 13.97 21.82 6.42
N ALA A 35 13.30 20.90 7.12
CA ALA A 35 13.18 20.89 8.57
C ALA A 35 14.05 19.80 9.19
N THR A 36 14.79 20.13 10.24
CA THR A 36 15.61 19.18 11.03
C THR A 36 15.31 19.32 12.51
N LEU A 37 15.12 18.22 13.19
CA LEU A 37 14.88 18.18 14.63
C LEU A 37 16.18 18.36 15.39
N THR A 38 16.28 19.38 16.23
CA THR A 38 17.44 19.63 17.08
C THR A 38 17.24 19.14 18.51
N ASP A 39 15.97 19.19 18.97
CA ASP A 39 15.49 18.54 20.18
C ASP A 39 14.01 18.14 20.03
N ARG A 40 13.38 17.61 21.08
CA ARG A 40 11.98 17.13 21.03
C ARG A 40 10.93 18.23 20.80
N GLN A 41 11.29 19.48 20.94
CA GLN A 41 10.40 20.64 20.85
C GLN A 41 10.87 21.68 19.84
N THR A 42 12.05 21.52 19.23
CA THR A 42 12.67 22.49 18.34
C THR A 42 12.93 21.90 16.97
N VAL A 43 12.43 22.58 15.97
CA VAL A 43 12.62 22.28 14.55
C VAL A 43 13.42 23.40 13.91
N HIS A 44 14.61 23.11 13.43
CA HIS A 44 15.48 24.02 12.71
C HIS A 44 15.12 24.01 11.23
N LEU A 45 14.86 25.16 10.64
CA LEU A 45 14.65 25.35 9.21
C LEU A 45 15.97 25.69 8.51
N ALA A 46 16.20 25.19 7.30
CA ALA A 46 17.43 25.45 6.54
C ALA A 46 17.66 26.94 6.28
N GLY A 47 16.61 27.75 6.24
CA GLY A 47 16.66 29.22 6.20
C GLY A 47 17.18 29.89 7.48
N GLY A 48 17.48 29.13 8.53
CA GLY A 48 18.11 29.62 9.79
C GLY A 48 17.11 29.99 10.89
N GLU A 49 15.81 29.71 10.72
CA GLU A 49 14.78 29.94 11.75
C GLU A 49 14.60 28.68 12.60
N ASP A 50 14.40 28.84 13.92
CA ASP A 50 14.02 27.79 14.83
C ASP A 50 12.55 27.92 15.22
N LEU A 51 11.78 26.85 15.03
CA LEU A 51 10.40 26.77 15.46
C LEU A 51 10.30 25.90 16.71
N THR A 52 9.54 26.39 17.69
CA THR A 52 9.28 25.62 18.93
C THR A 52 7.86 25.15 19.01
N CYS A 53 7.63 23.97 19.58
CA CYS A 53 6.31 23.37 19.73
C CYS A 53 6.17 22.53 21.00
N ASP A 54 4.96 22.41 21.51
CA ASP A 54 4.64 21.48 22.62
C ASP A 54 4.44 20.06 22.12
N HIS A 55 3.95 19.91 20.89
CA HIS A 55 3.71 18.63 20.22
C HIS A 55 4.29 18.64 18.82
N LEU A 56 5.03 17.57 18.50
CA LEU A 56 5.65 17.38 17.20
C LEU A 56 5.04 16.19 16.49
N ILE A 57 4.53 16.39 15.28
CA ILE A 57 4.01 15.31 14.42
C ILE A 57 4.94 15.14 13.22
N VAL A 58 5.61 14.01 13.12
CA VAL A 58 6.48 13.66 11.99
C VAL A 58 5.64 12.93 10.94
N ALA A 59 5.48 13.57 9.77
CA ALA A 59 4.69 13.05 8.65
C ALA A 59 5.51 13.08 7.34
N SER A 60 6.81 12.80 7.42
CA SER A 60 7.75 12.90 6.30
C SER A 60 7.57 11.83 5.21
N GLY A 61 6.69 10.85 5.45
CA GLY A 61 6.28 9.87 4.45
C GLY A 61 7.37 8.87 4.07
N SER A 62 7.37 8.47 2.81
CA SER A 62 8.30 7.48 2.23
C SER A 62 8.70 7.86 0.81
N SER A 63 9.81 7.30 0.35
CA SER A 63 10.31 7.41 -1.02
C SER A 63 10.43 6.02 -1.66
N PRO A 64 10.50 5.91 -3.00
CA PRO A 64 10.80 4.64 -3.65
C PRO A 64 12.08 4.02 -3.07
N ALA A 65 12.01 2.73 -2.71
CA ALA A 65 13.16 2.04 -2.14
C ALA A 65 14.22 1.81 -3.23
N ARG A 66 15.44 2.21 -2.95
CA ARG A 66 16.58 1.94 -3.82
C ARG A 66 17.13 0.55 -3.53
N ILE A 67 16.92 -0.38 -4.45
CA ILE A 67 17.49 -1.71 -4.35
C ILE A 67 18.91 -1.67 -4.93
N PRO A 68 19.94 -2.12 -4.20
CA PRO A 68 21.32 -2.05 -4.67
C PRO A 68 21.61 -3.16 -5.69
N ILE A 69 21.12 -2.99 -6.91
CA ILE A 69 21.37 -3.88 -8.04
C ILE A 69 22.40 -3.21 -8.95
N PRO A 70 23.45 -3.90 -9.42
CA PRO A 70 24.35 -3.37 -10.44
C PRO A 70 23.57 -2.89 -11.66
N GLY A 71 23.86 -1.67 -12.12
CA GLY A 71 23.17 -1.03 -13.25
C GLY A 71 21.86 -0.28 -12.89
N VAL A 72 21.48 -0.18 -11.62
CA VAL A 72 20.26 0.54 -11.19
C VAL A 72 20.32 2.04 -11.52
N ASP A 73 21.49 2.60 -11.75
CA ASP A 73 21.70 4.01 -12.09
C ASP A 73 21.85 4.27 -13.59
N LEU A 74 21.68 3.27 -14.43
CA LEU A 74 21.76 3.40 -15.88
C LEU A 74 20.63 4.31 -16.41
N PRO A 75 20.89 5.10 -17.45
CA PRO A 75 19.84 5.85 -18.14
C PRO A 75 18.71 4.92 -18.60
N GLY A 76 17.46 5.27 -18.28
CA GLY A 76 16.28 4.45 -18.57
C GLY A 76 15.86 3.51 -17.44
N VAL A 77 16.67 3.36 -16.38
CA VAL A 77 16.24 2.76 -15.12
C VAL A 77 15.63 3.87 -14.26
N VAL A 78 14.39 3.72 -13.88
CA VAL A 78 13.62 4.75 -13.16
C VAL A 78 12.86 4.14 -11.98
N ASP A 79 12.57 4.96 -10.99
CA ASP A 79 11.58 4.66 -9.97
C ASP A 79 10.17 5.15 -10.40
N SER A 80 9.17 4.96 -9.53
CA SER A 80 7.80 5.40 -9.81
C SER A 80 7.69 6.91 -10.03
N THR A 81 8.49 7.71 -9.34
CA THR A 81 8.51 9.17 -9.50
C THR A 81 9.10 9.56 -10.85
N GLY A 82 10.23 8.95 -11.22
CA GLY A 82 10.87 9.14 -12.52
C GLY A 82 9.93 8.76 -13.67
N LEU A 83 9.28 7.59 -13.57
CA LEU A 83 8.34 7.11 -14.59
C LEU A 83 7.13 8.04 -14.77
N LEU A 84 6.56 8.57 -13.69
CA LEU A 84 5.45 9.52 -13.73
C LEU A 84 5.83 10.87 -14.37
N ASN A 85 7.11 11.19 -14.46
CA ASN A 85 7.61 12.43 -15.06
C ASN A 85 8.19 12.25 -16.48
N MET A 86 8.26 11.01 -16.98
CA MET A 86 8.67 10.75 -18.36
C MET A 86 7.65 11.33 -19.34
N THR A 87 8.14 11.97 -20.38
CA THR A 87 7.31 12.56 -21.44
C THR A 87 7.23 11.68 -22.70
N THR A 88 8.12 10.70 -22.80
CA THR A 88 8.17 9.72 -23.90
C THR A 88 7.58 8.39 -23.45
N CYS A 89 6.66 7.85 -24.26
CA CYS A 89 6.07 6.55 -23.99
C CYS A 89 7.12 5.44 -24.26
N PRO A 90 7.34 4.49 -23.32
CA PRO A 90 8.18 3.33 -23.57
C PRO A 90 7.69 2.51 -24.76
N LYS A 91 8.61 1.82 -25.43
CA LYS A 91 8.28 0.81 -26.44
C LYS A 91 8.13 -0.58 -25.83
N HIS A 92 8.86 -0.87 -24.76
CA HIS A 92 8.73 -2.07 -23.94
C HIS A 92 9.21 -1.73 -22.52
N ILE A 93 8.35 -1.82 -21.54
CA ILE A 93 8.69 -1.58 -20.14
C ILE A 93 8.91 -2.88 -19.38
N ILE A 94 10.04 -2.95 -18.68
CA ILE A 94 10.30 -4.01 -17.69
C ILE A 94 10.01 -3.45 -16.30
N ILE A 95 9.23 -4.16 -15.52
CA ILE A 95 8.86 -3.77 -14.15
C ILE A 95 9.49 -4.75 -13.16
N VAL A 96 10.43 -4.27 -12.37
CA VAL A 96 11.08 -5.05 -11.31
C VAL A 96 10.30 -4.85 -10.01
N GLY A 97 9.49 -5.85 -9.67
CA GLY A 97 8.57 -5.87 -8.52
C GLY A 97 7.11 -6.02 -8.91
N GLY A 98 6.50 -7.11 -8.46
CA GLY A 98 5.09 -7.47 -8.70
C GLY A 98 4.12 -7.05 -7.60
N GLY A 99 4.49 -6.05 -6.80
CA GLY A 99 3.62 -5.42 -5.81
C GLY A 99 2.58 -4.49 -6.43
N VAL A 100 1.82 -3.78 -5.58
CA VAL A 100 0.74 -2.87 -6.01
C VAL A 100 1.21 -1.88 -7.08
N ILE A 101 2.33 -1.18 -6.83
CA ILE A 101 2.88 -0.19 -7.76
C ILE A 101 3.20 -0.82 -9.11
N GLY A 102 3.87 -1.98 -9.11
CA GLY A 102 4.24 -2.68 -10.34
C GLY A 102 3.01 -3.11 -11.16
N VAL A 103 2.01 -3.69 -10.50
CA VAL A 103 0.77 -4.15 -11.16
C VAL A 103 -0.06 -2.99 -11.70
N GLU A 104 -0.14 -1.87 -10.99
CA GLU A 104 -0.84 -0.66 -11.46
C GLU A 104 -0.17 -0.05 -12.70
N PHE A 105 1.17 0.08 -12.70
CA PHE A 105 1.89 0.52 -13.89
C PHE A 105 1.81 -0.48 -15.04
N ALA A 106 1.87 -1.78 -14.77
CA ALA A 106 1.65 -2.79 -15.80
C ALA A 106 0.29 -2.63 -16.46
N THR A 107 -0.75 -2.43 -15.64
CA THR A 107 -2.12 -2.17 -16.12
C THR A 107 -2.19 -0.92 -16.98
N PHE A 108 -1.57 0.15 -16.56
CA PHE A 108 -1.53 1.41 -17.30
C PHE A 108 -0.86 1.23 -18.69
N PHE A 109 0.32 0.60 -18.73
CA PHE A 109 1.08 0.49 -19.97
C PHE A 109 0.52 -0.52 -20.96
N TYR A 110 0.06 -1.71 -20.52
CA TYR A 110 -0.56 -2.63 -21.45
C TYR A 110 -1.84 -2.06 -22.09
N ARG A 111 -2.61 -1.24 -21.34
CA ARG A 111 -3.79 -0.55 -21.89
C ARG A 111 -3.43 0.53 -22.91
N LEU A 112 -2.20 1.02 -22.91
CA LEU A 112 -1.67 1.88 -23.96
C LEU A 112 -1.10 1.11 -25.16
N GLY A 113 -1.13 -0.22 -25.11
CA GLY A 113 -0.57 -1.10 -26.15
C GLY A 113 0.94 -1.25 -26.06
N VAL A 114 1.54 -0.88 -24.92
CA VAL A 114 2.98 -1.07 -24.67
C VAL A 114 3.22 -2.49 -24.15
N PRO A 115 4.14 -3.27 -24.73
CA PRO A 115 4.60 -4.52 -24.15
C PRO A 115 5.13 -4.35 -22.73
N VAL A 116 4.74 -5.24 -21.83
CA VAL A 116 5.09 -5.19 -20.40
C VAL A 116 5.62 -6.54 -19.96
N THR A 117 6.76 -6.55 -19.28
CA THR A 117 7.29 -7.71 -18.56
C THR A 117 7.42 -7.38 -17.09
N ILE A 118 6.78 -8.15 -16.20
CA ILE A 118 6.97 -8.04 -14.73
C ILE A 118 7.96 -9.10 -14.29
N VAL A 119 9.01 -8.68 -13.57
CA VAL A 119 10.01 -9.56 -12.96
C VAL A 119 9.84 -9.50 -11.45
N GLU A 120 9.43 -10.60 -10.82
CA GLU A 120 9.08 -10.67 -9.39
C GLU A 120 9.83 -11.81 -8.70
N MET A 121 10.35 -11.51 -7.49
CA MET A 121 11.09 -12.47 -6.69
C MET A 121 10.18 -13.53 -6.04
N LEU A 122 8.97 -13.15 -5.67
CA LEU A 122 7.98 -14.09 -5.15
C LEU A 122 7.40 -14.94 -6.28
N ASP A 123 6.82 -16.07 -5.93
CA ASP A 123 6.15 -16.97 -6.85
C ASP A 123 4.77 -16.47 -7.31
N ARG A 124 4.33 -15.32 -6.81
CA ARG A 124 3.05 -14.65 -7.14
C ARG A 124 3.15 -13.13 -7.10
N LEU A 125 2.28 -12.47 -7.85
CA LEU A 125 2.06 -11.02 -7.73
C LEU A 125 1.27 -10.69 -6.46
N LEU A 126 1.33 -9.42 -6.02
CA LEU A 126 0.51 -8.88 -4.93
C LEU A 126 0.55 -9.74 -3.67
N GLY A 127 1.72 -10.24 -3.28
CA GLY A 127 1.94 -11.22 -2.22
C GLY A 127 1.08 -11.06 -0.94
N PRO A 128 0.80 -9.84 -0.43
CA PRO A 128 -0.05 -9.64 0.74
C PRO A 128 -1.54 -9.92 0.54
N LEU A 129 -2.04 -10.02 -0.71
CA LEU A 129 -3.44 -10.26 -0.99
C LEU A 129 -3.77 -11.76 -0.93
N ASP A 130 -5.08 -12.05 -0.88
CA ASP A 130 -5.58 -13.43 -0.91
C ASP A 130 -5.18 -14.15 -2.20
N LYS A 131 -4.80 -15.43 -2.09
CA LYS A 131 -4.25 -16.21 -3.19
C LYS A 131 -5.19 -16.31 -4.39
N ASP A 132 -6.49 -16.46 -4.18
CA ASP A 132 -7.44 -16.55 -5.28
C ASP A 132 -7.52 -15.24 -6.05
N VAL A 133 -7.42 -14.12 -5.32
CA VAL A 133 -7.39 -12.78 -5.90
C VAL A 133 -6.11 -12.58 -6.74
N THR A 134 -4.94 -12.94 -6.20
CA THR A 134 -3.67 -12.80 -6.92
C THR A 134 -3.64 -13.68 -8.16
N SER A 135 -4.10 -14.93 -8.06
CA SER A 135 -4.17 -15.85 -9.20
C SER A 135 -5.09 -15.32 -10.30
N PHE A 136 -6.19 -14.69 -9.93
CA PHE A 136 -7.12 -14.08 -10.88
C PHE A 136 -6.46 -12.89 -11.60
N VAL A 137 -5.79 -11.98 -10.86
CA VAL A 137 -5.07 -10.83 -11.45
C VAL A 137 -3.97 -11.29 -12.40
N GLU A 138 -3.20 -12.32 -12.02
CA GLU A 138 -2.15 -12.89 -12.88
C GLU A 138 -2.72 -13.45 -14.19
N ALA A 139 -3.83 -14.19 -14.11
CA ALA A 139 -4.49 -14.74 -15.29
C ALA A 139 -4.99 -13.64 -16.23
N GLU A 140 -5.59 -12.58 -15.68
CA GLU A 140 -6.06 -11.43 -16.48
C GLU A 140 -4.90 -10.67 -17.13
N LEU A 141 -3.81 -10.39 -16.39
CA LEU A 141 -2.64 -9.73 -16.95
C LEU A 141 -2.01 -10.56 -18.08
N LYS A 142 -1.86 -11.87 -17.90
CA LYS A 142 -1.38 -12.79 -18.95
C LYS A 142 -2.31 -12.78 -20.16
N SER A 143 -3.63 -12.78 -19.96
CA SER A 143 -4.62 -12.73 -21.04
C SER A 143 -4.52 -11.43 -21.86
N CYS A 144 -4.03 -10.36 -21.24
CA CYS A 144 -3.79 -9.06 -21.86
C CYS A 144 -2.39 -8.93 -22.48
N GLY A 145 -1.58 -10.02 -22.49
CA GLY A 145 -0.26 -10.03 -23.11
C GLY A 145 0.88 -9.52 -22.19
N VAL A 146 0.63 -9.35 -20.89
CA VAL A 146 1.71 -9.05 -19.94
C VAL A 146 2.51 -10.30 -19.66
N GLU A 147 3.83 -10.23 -19.83
CA GLU A 147 4.74 -11.30 -19.48
C GLU A 147 5.03 -11.27 -17.97
N LEU A 148 4.88 -12.42 -17.31
CA LEU A 148 5.17 -12.59 -15.89
C LEU A 148 6.33 -13.54 -15.68
N VAL A 149 7.44 -13.02 -15.14
CA VAL A 149 8.65 -13.76 -14.76
C VAL A 149 8.69 -13.80 -13.24
N LEU A 150 8.10 -14.85 -12.65
CA LEU A 150 7.90 -15.00 -11.21
C LEU A 150 8.93 -15.95 -10.59
N GLY A 151 9.18 -15.81 -9.27
CA GLY A 151 10.13 -16.65 -8.53
C GLY A 151 11.58 -16.40 -8.94
N VAL A 152 11.92 -15.20 -9.40
CA VAL A 152 13.25 -14.86 -9.88
C VAL A 152 13.80 -13.60 -9.22
N LYS A 153 15.07 -13.62 -8.89
CA LYS A 153 15.81 -12.47 -8.35
C LYS A 153 16.60 -11.77 -9.45
N VAL A 154 16.39 -10.48 -9.60
CA VAL A 154 17.22 -9.67 -10.51
C VAL A 154 18.63 -9.57 -9.94
N GLU A 155 19.63 -9.89 -10.76
CA GLU A 155 21.04 -9.86 -10.40
C GLU A 155 21.75 -8.60 -10.87
N SER A 156 21.45 -8.15 -12.10
CA SER A 156 22.05 -6.94 -12.70
C SER A 156 21.20 -6.39 -13.83
N ILE A 157 21.47 -5.13 -14.17
CA ILE A 157 20.96 -4.46 -15.37
C ILE A 157 22.18 -4.00 -16.16
N GLU A 158 22.26 -4.34 -17.44
CA GLU A 158 23.34 -3.94 -18.34
C GLU A 158 22.90 -2.86 -19.31
N ASP A 159 23.87 -2.25 -20.00
CA ASP A 159 23.65 -1.29 -21.08
C ASP A 159 22.70 -1.90 -22.14
N GLY A 160 21.81 -1.06 -22.66
CA GLY A 160 20.71 -1.48 -23.50
C GLY A 160 19.53 -2.05 -22.69
N LEU A 161 19.53 -1.85 -21.36
CA LEU A 161 18.49 -2.23 -20.41
C LEU A 161 18.13 -3.72 -20.47
N LYS A 162 19.20 -4.55 -20.48
CA LYS A 162 19.08 -5.99 -20.29
C LYS A 162 19.05 -6.33 -18.81
N VAL A 163 17.92 -6.84 -18.36
CA VAL A 163 17.72 -7.25 -16.95
C VAL A 163 18.04 -8.74 -16.83
N HIS A 164 19.12 -9.07 -16.13
CA HIS A 164 19.54 -10.43 -15.82
C HIS A 164 18.93 -10.86 -14.49
N TYR A 165 18.41 -12.08 -14.48
CA TYR A 165 17.81 -12.66 -13.28
C TYR A 165 18.17 -14.13 -13.11
N ALA A 166 18.04 -14.63 -11.90
CA ALA A 166 18.17 -16.03 -11.56
C ALA A 166 16.95 -16.53 -10.80
N SER A 167 16.51 -17.75 -11.11
CA SER A 167 15.43 -18.42 -10.39
C SER A 167 15.83 -18.64 -8.93
N VAL A 168 14.93 -18.26 -8.03
CA VAL A 168 15.11 -18.45 -6.57
C VAL A 168 15.16 -19.93 -6.20
N LYS A 169 14.51 -20.79 -7.00
CA LYS A 169 14.37 -22.22 -6.72
C LYS A 169 15.60 -23.03 -7.10
N ASP A 170 16.18 -22.78 -8.27
CA ASP A 170 17.20 -23.64 -8.87
C ASP A 170 18.37 -22.85 -9.47
N GLY A 171 18.36 -21.52 -9.40
CA GLY A 171 19.41 -20.66 -9.93
C GLY A 171 19.45 -20.57 -11.46
N ALA A 172 18.44 -21.10 -12.18
CA ALA A 172 18.36 -20.97 -13.62
C ALA A 172 18.36 -19.50 -14.04
N LYS A 173 19.26 -19.14 -14.96
CA LYS A 173 19.45 -17.77 -15.41
C LYS A 173 18.57 -17.42 -16.59
N GLY A 174 18.10 -16.19 -16.63
CA GLY A 174 17.36 -15.63 -17.74
C GLY A 174 17.64 -14.15 -17.92
N THR A 175 17.17 -13.60 -19.02
CA THR A 175 17.33 -12.18 -19.37
C THR A 175 16.08 -11.69 -20.07
N VAL A 176 15.68 -10.47 -19.75
CA VAL A 176 14.65 -9.71 -20.47
C VAL A 176 15.21 -8.37 -20.92
N GLU A 177 14.76 -7.87 -22.07
CA GLU A 177 15.24 -6.63 -22.68
C GLU A 177 14.09 -5.66 -22.87
N GLY A 178 14.32 -4.36 -22.63
CA GLY A 178 13.35 -3.29 -22.81
C GLY A 178 14.03 -1.94 -23.05
N ASP A 179 13.26 -0.89 -23.16
CA ASP A 179 13.79 0.47 -23.29
C ASP A 179 13.54 1.34 -22.05
N VAL A 180 12.77 0.84 -21.08
CA VAL A 180 12.61 1.41 -19.74
C VAL A 180 12.54 0.28 -18.71
N VAL A 181 13.23 0.45 -17.59
CA VAL A 181 13.16 -0.44 -16.44
C VAL A 181 12.58 0.34 -15.25
N LEU A 182 11.40 -0.04 -14.77
CA LEU A 182 10.81 0.49 -13.55
C LEU A 182 11.25 -0.32 -12.35
N MET A 183 11.89 0.34 -11.39
CA MET A 183 12.18 -0.24 -10.08
C MET A 183 10.98 -0.03 -9.15
N ALA A 184 10.17 -1.07 -8.95
CA ALA A 184 8.96 -1.09 -8.13
C ALA A 184 9.10 -1.97 -6.88
N GLY A 185 10.30 -2.09 -6.32
CA GLY A 185 10.64 -3.00 -5.21
C GLY A 185 10.22 -2.52 -3.82
N GLY A 186 9.30 -1.57 -3.72
CA GLY A 186 8.75 -1.09 -2.47
C GLY A 186 9.10 0.36 -2.13
N ARG A 187 8.86 0.75 -0.87
CA ARG A 187 9.10 2.11 -0.37
C ARG A 187 9.92 2.07 0.91
N ALA A 188 10.74 3.10 1.11
CA ALA A 188 11.56 3.30 2.30
C ALA A 188 11.11 4.56 3.05
N PRO A 189 11.08 4.56 4.39
CA PRO A 189 10.65 5.71 5.17
C PRO A 189 11.65 6.86 5.08
N ASN A 190 11.15 8.10 5.06
CA ASN A 190 11.97 9.31 5.03
C ASN A 190 12.38 9.70 6.46
N THR A 191 13.25 8.91 7.08
CA THR A 191 13.72 9.10 8.47
C THR A 191 15.14 9.65 8.56
N ARG A 192 15.90 9.61 7.46
CA ARG A 192 17.30 10.04 7.45
C ARG A 192 17.43 11.55 7.26
N GLY A 193 18.38 12.16 8.00
CA GLY A 193 18.73 13.57 7.83
C GLY A 193 17.73 14.57 8.40
N ILE A 194 16.70 14.11 9.11
CA ILE A 194 15.68 14.96 9.75
C ILE A 194 15.82 15.03 11.27
N GLY A 195 16.90 14.45 11.86
CA GLY A 195 17.22 14.59 13.29
C GLY A 195 16.47 13.65 14.24
N LEU A 196 15.79 12.59 13.74
CA LEU A 196 15.08 11.63 14.60
C LEU A 196 16.01 10.86 15.56
N ASP A 197 17.19 10.51 15.11
CA ASP A 197 18.26 9.89 15.90
C ASP A 197 18.81 10.83 16.97
N THR A 198 18.95 12.13 16.63
CA THR A 198 19.40 13.16 17.57
C THR A 198 18.49 13.26 18.79
N ILE A 199 17.17 13.13 18.60
CA ILE A 199 16.19 13.20 19.70
C ILE A 199 15.87 11.83 20.29
N GLY A 200 16.53 10.75 19.85
CA GLY A 200 16.41 9.41 20.38
C GLY A 200 15.12 8.67 20.02
N VAL A 201 14.50 9.00 18.90
CA VAL A 201 13.33 8.27 18.37
C VAL A 201 13.75 6.87 17.91
N LYS A 202 13.03 5.84 18.37
CA LYS A 202 13.30 4.45 18.00
C LYS A 202 12.76 4.13 16.62
N MET A 203 13.58 3.40 15.86
CA MET A 203 13.24 2.90 14.53
C MET A 203 13.45 1.38 14.47
N ASP A 204 12.66 0.71 13.67
CA ASP A 204 12.83 -0.72 13.39
C ASP A 204 14.07 -0.98 12.48
N ARG A 205 14.35 -2.27 12.20
CA ARG A 205 15.47 -2.67 11.33
C ARG A 205 15.34 -2.18 9.88
N LYS A 206 14.13 -1.81 9.44
CA LYS A 206 13.85 -1.27 8.11
C LYS A 206 13.87 0.26 8.07
N GLY A 207 14.06 0.90 9.24
CA GLY A 207 14.11 2.33 9.41
C GLY A 207 12.74 3.00 9.64
N PHE A 208 11.66 2.25 9.82
CA PHE A 208 10.36 2.82 10.18
C PHE A 208 10.32 3.23 11.65
N VAL A 209 9.69 4.38 11.94
CA VAL A 209 9.51 4.87 13.31
C VAL A 209 8.57 3.95 14.07
N GLU A 210 9.04 3.44 15.22
CA GLU A 210 8.21 2.65 16.13
C GLU A 210 7.19 3.54 16.85
N VAL A 211 5.92 3.17 16.75
CA VAL A 211 4.81 3.89 17.39
C VAL A 211 3.85 2.94 18.09
N ASP A 212 3.20 3.45 19.14
CA ASP A 212 2.11 2.76 19.81
C ASP A 212 0.76 2.90 19.07
N GLY A 213 -0.33 2.41 19.67
CA GLY A 213 -1.67 2.47 19.07
C GLY A 213 -2.26 3.87 18.89
N LEU A 214 -1.65 4.90 19.49
CA LEU A 214 -2.01 6.31 19.34
C LEU A 214 -1.00 7.10 18.50
N CYS A 215 -0.15 6.39 17.74
CA CYS A 215 0.94 6.96 16.92
C CYS A 215 1.99 7.74 17.72
N ARG A 216 2.10 7.53 19.06
CA ARG A 216 3.13 8.12 19.88
C ARG A 216 4.45 7.36 19.70
N THR A 217 5.55 8.09 19.59
CA THR A 217 6.89 7.52 19.64
C THR A 217 7.31 7.23 21.09
N ASN A 218 8.51 6.72 21.28
CA ASN A 218 9.12 6.59 22.61
C ASN A 218 9.51 7.95 23.24
N VAL A 219 9.51 9.04 22.46
CA VAL A 219 9.86 10.39 22.92
C VAL A 219 8.56 11.14 23.27
N PRO A 220 8.38 11.60 24.53
CA PRO A 220 7.16 12.29 24.95
C PRO A 220 6.89 13.55 24.11
N GLY A 221 5.64 13.71 23.66
CA GLY A 221 5.21 14.82 22.80
C GLY A 221 5.54 14.66 21.33
N VAL A 222 6.21 13.56 20.93
CA VAL A 222 6.56 13.29 19.53
C VAL A 222 5.74 12.13 18.98
N TYR A 223 5.09 12.37 17.86
CA TYR A 223 4.21 11.43 17.13
C TYR A 223 4.76 11.18 15.73
N ALA A 224 4.45 10.02 15.14
CA ALA A 224 4.78 9.73 13.74
C ALA A 224 3.58 9.09 13.02
N ILE A 225 3.18 9.69 11.90
CA ILE A 225 1.98 9.28 11.13
C ILE A 225 2.30 9.03 9.66
N GLY A 226 1.45 8.26 9.00
CA GLY A 226 1.60 7.91 7.59
C GLY A 226 2.72 6.90 7.34
N ASP A 227 3.27 6.93 6.14
CA ASP A 227 4.22 5.91 5.67
C ASP A 227 5.46 5.76 6.54
N ILE A 228 5.86 6.82 7.24
CA ILE A 228 7.06 6.83 8.08
C ILE A 228 7.01 5.80 9.21
N ASN A 229 5.81 5.44 9.72
CA ASN A 229 5.66 4.47 10.80
C ASN A 229 5.47 3.02 10.33
N GLY A 230 5.34 2.79 9.01
CA GLY A 230 5.29 1.47 8.40
C GLY A 230 4.09 0.59 8.79
N LYS A 231 3.09 1.12 9.52
CA LYS A 231 1.91 0.33 9.91
C LYS A 231 1.08 -0.08 8.69
N MET A 232 0.78 0.86 7.83
CA MET A 232 0.07 0.63 6.56
C MET A 232 0.29 1.86 5.66
N GLN A 233 0.99 1.67 4.54
CA GLN A 233 1.40 2.77 3.64
C GLN A 233 0.26 3.14 2.67
N LEU A 234 -0.81 3.72 3.24
CA LEU A 234 -2.02 4.14 2.50
C LEU A 234 -2.41 5.56 2.92
N ALA A 235 -2.78 6.40 1.96
CA ALA A 235 -3.12 7.80 2.19
C ALA A 235 -4.26 7.99 3.19
N HIS A 236 -5.32 7.19 3.09
CA HIS A 236 -6.46 7.25 4.01
C HIS A 236 -6.09 6.79 5.44
N VAL A 237 -5.10 5.91 5.58
CA VAL A 237 -4.55 5.53 6.89
C VAL A 237 -3.80 6.70 7.51
N ALA A 238 -2.95 7.38 6.74
CA ALA A 238 -2.24 8.58 7.20
C ALA A 238 -3.22 9.67 7.66
N SER A 239 -4.31 9.90 6.93
CA SER A 239 -5.38 10.83 7.31
C SER A 239 -6.06 10.42 8.61
N ALA A 240 -6.41 9.14 8.77
CA ALA A 240 -7.02 8.63 9.99
C ALA A 240 -6.08 8.73 11.20
N GLN A 241 -4.78 8.45 11.01
CA GLN A 241 -3.75 8.64 12.05
C GLN A 241 -3.61 10.12 12.43
N GLY A 242 -3.65 11.03 11.46
CA GLY A 242 -3.61 12.48 11.71
C GLY A 242 -4.77 12.96 12.58
N LEU A 243 -6.00 12.52 12.27
CA LEU A 243 -7.19 12.82 13.09
C LEU A 243 -7.06 12.23 14.49
N LEU A 244 -6.63 10.97 14.62
CA LEU A 244 -6.40 10.30 15.89
C LEU A 244 -5.42 11.08 16.77
N VAL A 245 -4.29 11.50 16.21
CA VAL A 245 -3.26 12.26 16.93
C VAL A 245 -3.78 13.65 17.33
N ALA A 246 -4.48 14.35 16.43
CA ALA A 246 -5.07 15.65 16.73
C ALA A 246 -6.10 15.57 17.87
N ASP A 247 -6.99 14.58 17.86
CA ASP A 247 -7.96 14.36 18.93
C ASP A 247 -7.27 13.99 20.26
N HIS A 248 -6.21 13.16 20.20
CA HIS A 248 -5.42 12.82 21.37
C HIS A 248 -4.72 14.04 21.99
N ILE A 249 -4.09 14.89 21.19
CA ILE A 249 -3.45 16.14 21.65
C ILE A 249 -4.49 17.10 22.25
N ALA A 250 -5.68 17.15 21.67
CA ALA A 250 -6.79 17.96 22.16
C ALA A 250 -7.46 17.40 23.43
N GLY A 251 -6.99 16.28 23.98
CA GLY A 251 -7.55 15.63 25.16
C GLY A 251 -8.94 15.02 24.94
N LYS A 252 -9.34 14.80 23.69
CA LYS A 252 -10.60 14.14 23.36
C LYS A 252 -10.52 12.62 23.51
N PRO A 253 -11.64 11.95 23.81
CA PRO A 253 -11.68 10.48 23.74
C PRO A 253 -11.34 10.02 22.34
N CYS A 254 -10.35 9.14 22.22
CA CYS A 254 -9.92 8.54 20.95
C CYS A 254 -9.76 7.04 21.09
N LYS A 255 -10.02 6.31 20.01
CA LYS A 255 -9.83 4.87 19.91
C LYS A 255 -8.71 4.57 18.94
N GLN A 256 -7.92 3.55 19.25
CA GLN A 256 -6.88 3.06 18.34
C GLN A 256 -7.48 2.62 17.01
N LEU A 257 -6.70 2.78 15.94
CA LEU A 257 -7.08 2.28 14.62
C LEU A 257 -6.96 0.76 14.57
N HIS A 258 -7.96 0.12 14.02
CA HIS A 258 -8.00 -1.31 13.73
C HIS A 258 -7.51 -1.55 12.31
N TYR A 259 -6.22 -1.72 12.11
CA TYR A 259 -5.60 -1.85 10.79
C TYR A 259 -6.16 -3.04 10.00
N GLU A 260 -6.55 -4.10 10.69
CA GLU A 260 -7.19 -5.28 10.09
C GLU A 260 -8.57 -5.00 9.47
N ARG A 261 -9.16 -3.83 9.76
CA ARG A 261 -10.46 -3.41 9.22
C ARG A 261 -10.35 -2.32 8.16
N ILE A 262 -9.12 -1.96 7.78
CA ILE A 262 -8.89 -0.92 6.79
C ILE A 262 -8.86 -1.55 5.40
N PRO A 263 -9.70 -1.09 4.46
CA PRO A 263 -9.66 -1.60 3.10
C PRO A 263 -8.40 -1.16 2.38
N SER A 264 -7.90 -2.04 1.51
CA SER A 264 -6.85 -1.75 0.55
C SER A 264 -7.33 -2.06 -0.86
N CYS A 265 -6.92 -1.23 -1.83
CA CYS A 265 -7.30 -1.38 -3.23
C CYS A 265 -6.04 -1.42 -4.10
N VAL A 266 -6.15 -2.13 -5.22
CA VAL A 266 -5.19 -2.11 -6.32
C VAL A 266 -5.94 -1.65 -7.56
N TYR A 267 -5.50 -0.55 -8.15
CA TYR A 267 -6.13 0.05 -9.33
C TYR A 267 -5.65 -0.62 -10.62
N CYS A 268 -5.83 -1.93 -10.68
CA CYS A 268 -5.59 -2.75 -11.87
C CYS A 268 -6.89 -2.94 -12.69
N ASN A 269 -6.87 -3.82 -13.66
CA ASN A 269 -8.06 -4.13 -14.45
C ASN A 269 -8.26 -5.65 -14.58
N PRO A 270 -9.32 -6.19 -13.95
CA PRO A 270 -10.31 -5.52 -13.11
C PRO A 270 -9.72 -5.02 -11.78
N GLU A 271 -10.32 -3.98 -11.20
CA GLU A 271 -9.93 -3.44 -9.90
C GLU A 271 -10.08 -4.51 -8.81
N THR A 272 -9.15 -4.47 -7.86
CA THR A 272 -9.08 -5.45 -6.77
C THR A 272 -9.06 -4.74 -5.43
N ALA A 273 -9.84 -5.22 -4.48
CA ALA A 273 -9.87 -4.68 -3.13
C ALA A 273 -9.96 -5.80 -2.08
N MET A 274 -9.43 -5.52 -0.90
CA MET A 274 -9.46 -6.44 0.23
C MET A 274 -9.63 -5.67 1.54
N VAL A 275 -10.33 -6.26 2.48
CA VAL A 275 -10.38 -5.85 3.88
C VAL A 275 -10.40 -7.09 4.77
N GLY A 276 -9.71 -7.04 5.89
CA GLY A 276 -9.60 -8.18 6.83
C GLY A 276 -8.51 -9.17 6.46
N LEU A 277 -8.66 -10.38 6.97
CA LEU A 277 -7.69 -11.46 6.79
C LEU A 277 -7.87 -12.16 5.44
N THR A 278 -6.78 -12.60 4.86
CA THR A 278 -6.83 -13.59 3.78
C THR A 278 -7.30 -14.93 4.32
N GLU A 279 -7.75 -15.84 3.45
CA GLU A 279 -8.10 -17.20 3.87
C GLU A 279 -6.92 -17.90 4.57
N GLU A 280 -5.71 -17.76 4.03
CA GLU A 280 -4.48 -18.32 4.63
C GLU A 280 -4.27 -17.80 6.05
N GLN A 281 -4.39 -16.49 6.25
CA GLN A 281 -4.26 -15.86 7.56
C GLN A 281 -5.36 -16.27 8.51
N ALA A 282 -6.61 -16.33 8.04
CA ALA A 282 -7.74 -16.76 8.85
C ALA A 282 -7.57 -18.21 9.33
N ARG A 283 -7.20 -19.14 8.42
CA ARG A 283 -6.93 -20.56 8.79
C ARG A 283 -5.75 -20.70 9.75
N ALA A 284 -4.71 -19.85 9.62
CA ALA A 284 -3.57 -19.83 10.52
C ALA A 284 -3.93 -19.46 11.97
N THR A 285 -5.10 -18.84 12.21
CA THR A 285 -5.61 -18.59 13.57
C THR A 285 -6.04 -19.85 14.31
N GLY A 286 -6.14 -21.00 13.62
CA GLY A 286 -6.64 -22.26 14.18
C GLY A 286 -8.16 -22.31 14.37
N ARG A 287 -8.89 -21.30 13.93
CA ARG A 287 -10.36 -21.25 13.97
C ARG A 287 -10.96 -21.98 12.78
N ASP A 288 -12.20 -22.43 12.92
CA ASP A 288 -12.96 -22.95 11.78
C ASP A 288 -13.32 -21.81 10.82
N VAL A 289 -13.01 -22.00 9.53
CA VAL A 289 -13.10 -20.96 8.51
C VAL A 289 -13.99 -21.43 7.37
N GLY A 290 -15.11 -20.72 7.19
CA GLY A 290 -15.96 -20.84 6.02
C GLY A 290 -15.51 -19.89 4.92
N VAL A 291 -15.54 -20.36 3.67
CA VAL A 291 -15.22 -19.55 2.49
C VAL A 291 -16.38 -19.62 1.51
N GLY A 292 -16.84 -18.46 1.07
CA GLY A 292 -17.83 -18.33 0.03
C GLY A 292 -17.33 -17.45 -1.11
N THR A 293 -17.64 -17.82 -2.35
CA THR A 293 -17.31 -17.01 -3.52
C THR A 293 -18.58 -16.74 -4.34
N PHE A 294 -18.67 -15.54 -4.88
CA PHE A 294 -19.74 -15.13 -5.78
C PHE A 294 -19.14 -14.58 -7.08
N SER A 295 -19.43 -15.23 -8.20
CA SER A 295 -18.97 -14.80 -9.51
C SER A 295 -19.74 -13.55 -9.98
N LEU A 296 -19.02 -12.53 -10.47
CA LEU A 296 -19.62 -11.33 -11.06
C LEU A 296 -20.33 -11.60 -12.39
N SER A 297 -20.08 -12.75 -13.03
CA SER A 297 -20.78 -13.16 -14.25
C SER A 297 -22.30 -13.29 -14.07
N GLY A 298 -22.77 -13.51 -12.84
CA GLY A 298 -24.18 -13.53 -12.47
C GLY A 298 -24.73 -12.20 -11.94
N ASN A 299 -23.91 -11.17 -11.86
CA ASN A 299 -24.32 -9.86 -11.33
C ASN A 299 -24.89 -8.96 -12.43
N GLY A 300 -26.18 -8.58 -12.31
CA GLY A 300 -26.86 -7.76 -13.31
C GLY A 300 -26.18 -6.41 -13.57
N LYS A 301 -25.61 -5.75 -12.55
CA LYS A 301 -24.89 -4.48 -12.72
C LYS A 301 -23.58 -4.68 -13.48
N ALA A 302 -22.81 -5.71 -13.13
CA ALA A 302 -21.57 -6.06 -13.82
C ALA A 302 -21.83 -6.36 -15.31
N LEU A 303 -22.90 -7.13 -15.60
CA LEU A 303 -23.33 -7.40 -16.98
C LEU A 303 -23.68 -6.13 -17.75
N THR A 304 -24.41 -5.19 -17.14
CA THR A 304 -24.78 -3.93 -17.82
C THR A 304 -23.57 -3.01 -18.05
N MET A 305 -22.52 -3.13 -17.25
CA MET A 305 -21.27 -2.40 -17.44
C MET A 305 -20.31 -3.07 -18.45
N GLY A 306 -20.58 -4.31 -18.84
CA GLY A 306 -19.66 -5.10 -19.66
C GLY A 306 -18.43 -5.59 -18.89
N GLU A 307 -18.45 -5.52 -17.55
CA GLU A 307 -17.34 -5.87 -16.65
C GLU A 307 -17.74 -7.05 -15.75
N ASN A 308 -18.13 -8.15 -16.36
CA ASN A 308 -18.65 -9.32 -15.68
C ASN A 308 -17.57 -10.33 -15.25
N LYS A 309 -16.30 -10.01 -15.46
CA LYS A 309 -15.17 -10.80 -14.98
C LYS A 309 -14.91 -10.51 -13.51
N GLY A 310 -14.50 -11.55 -12.78
CA GLY A 310 -14.12 -11.42 -11.38
C GLY A 310 -15.11 -12.07 -10.41
N PHE A 311 -14.85 -11.88 -9.14
CA PHE A 311 -15.62 -12.48 -8.06
C PHE A 311 -15.52 -11.66 -6.76
N ALA A 312 -16.47 -11.87 -5.86
CA ALA A 312 -16.36 -11.49 -4.46
C ALA A 312 -16.08 -12.74 -3.63
N LYS A 313 -15.06 -12.69 -2.77
CA LYS A 313 -14.71 -13.78 -1.83
C LYS A 313 -14.95 -13.30 -0.41
N PHE A 314 -15.64 -14.10 0.36
CA PHE A 314 -15.90 -13.89 1.78
C PHE A 314 -15.20 -14.98 2.58
N VAL A 315 -14.37 -14.54 3.52
CA VAL A 315 -13.72 -15.42 4.49
C VAL A 315 -14.36 -15.11 5.83
N SER A 316 -15.08 -16.08 6.41
CA SER A 316 -15.76 -15.91 7.68
C SER A 316 -15.22 -16.90 8.71
N VAL A 317 -15.08 -16.43 9.94
CA VAL A 317 -14.91 -17.34 11.07
C VAL A 317 -16.30 -17.87 11.42
N GLN A 318 -16.49 -19.18 11.34
CA GLN A 318 -17.77 -19.79 11.67
C GLN A 318 -17.91 -19.89 13.18
N GLY A 319 -18.92 -19.23 13.72
CA GLY A 319 -19.36 -19.41 15.11
C GLY A 319 -20.56 -20.32 15.17
N HIS A 320 -20.56 -21.27 16.09
CA HIS A 320 -21.73 -22.10 16.36
C HIS A 320 -22.70 -21.34 17.25
N TYR A 321 -23.77 -20.80 16.67
CA TYR A 321 -24.74 -19.99 17.40
C TYR A 321 -26.17 -20.42 17.08
N ASN A 322 -26.91 -20.87 18.10
CA ASN A 322 -28.32 -21.24 18.02
C ASN A 322 -28.98 -21.10 19.41
N LEU A 323 -30.25 -21.49 19.55
CA LEU A 323 -30.97 -21.41 20.82
C LEU A 323 -30.37 -22.22 21.97
N ILE A 324 -29.60 -23.27 21.65
CA ILE A 324 -28.99 -24.17 22.64
C ILE A 324 -27.54 -23.73 22.91
N PHE A 325 -26.79 -23.33 21.86
CA PHE A 325 -25.39 -22.96 21.94
C PHE A 325 -25.27 -21.43 21.73
N ARG A 326 -25.07 -20.67 22.80
CA ARG A 326 -25.12 -19.21 22.83
C ARG A 326 -23.80 -18.55 23.26
N GLU A 327 -22.70 -19.29 23.17
CA GLU A 327 -21.38 -18.78 23.62
C GLU A 327 -20.94 -17.52 22.88
N GLU A 328 -21.33 -17.39 21.60
CA GLU A 328 -21.04 -16.19 20.78
C GLU A 328 -21.69 -14.90 21.30
N GLU A 329 -22.65 -15.00 22.21
CA GLU A 329 -23.26 -13.81 22.84
C GLU A 329 -22.29 -13.06 23.77
N ARG A 330 -21.20 -13.72 24.19
CA ARG A 330 -20.20 -13.10 25.07
C ARG A 330 -19.31 -12.11 24.33
N GLU A 331 -18.89 -12.43 23.12
CA GLU A 331 -17.91 -11.65 22.36
C GLU A 331 -18.40 -11.28 20.96
N MET A 332 -18.73 -12.27 20.14
CA MET A 332 -19.02 -12.07 18.71
C MET A 332 -20.33 -11.31 18.45
N ALA A 333 -21.42 -11.68 19.10
CA ALA A 333 -22.70 -11.02 18.87
C ALA A 333 -22.73 -9.55 19.34
N PRO A 334 -22.15 -9.19 20.50
CA PRO A 334 -21.98 -7.79 20.88
C PRO A 334 -21.10 -7.03 19.90
N PHE A 335 -20.00 -7.63 19.44
CA PHE A 335 -19.11 -7.04 18.46
C PHE A 335 -19.82 -6.78 17.13
N CYS A 336 -20.48 -7.79 16.54
CA CYS A 336 -21.24 -7.63 15.30
C CYS A 336 -22.31 -6.56 15.41
N ARG A 337 -23.00 -6.47 16.57
CA ARG A 337 -24.00 -5.44 16.83
C ARG A 337 -23.40 -4.05 16.93
N GLN A 338 -22.27 -3.91 17.64
CA GLN A 338 -21.55 -2.63 17.77
C GLN A 338 -21.03 -2.11 16.43
N GLU A 339 -20.54 -3.01 15.57
CA GLU A 339 -19.94 -2.67 14.29
C GLU A 339 -20.92 -2.74 13.11
N ASN A 340 -22.21 -3.00 13.40
CA ASN A 340 -23.29 -3.14 12.40
C ASN A 340 -22.96 -4.18 11.30
N ILE A 341 -22.35 -5.30 11.73
CA ILE A 341 -21.97 -6.43 10.87
C ILE A 341 -23.02 -7.54 10.99
N ALA A 342 -23.46 -8.10 9.86
CA ALA A 342 -24.35 -9.23 9.84
C ALA A 342 -23.62 -10.50 10.34
N MET A 343 -24.21 -11.18 11.29
CA MET A 343 -23.74 -12.48 11.78
C MET A 343 -24.42 -13.61 11.01
N THR A 344 -23.63 -14.52 10.44
CA THR A 344 -24.14 -15.68 9.70
C THR A 344 -23.80 -16.99 10.42
N PRO A 345 -24.55 -17.36 11.46
CA PRO A 345 -24.29 -18.59 12.21
C PRO A 345 -24.66 -19.82 11.38
N TYR A 346 -23.88 -20.90 11.50
CA TYR A 346 -24.29 -22.20 11.01
C TYR A 346 -25.10 -22.95 12.08
N SER A 347 -25.87 -23.95 11.65
CA SER A 347 -26.73 -24.75 12.55
C SER A 347 -27.64 -23.88 13.44
N ALA A 348 -28.20 -22.82 12.91
CA ALA A 348 -29.05 -21.87 13.65
C ALA A 348 -30.29 -22.58 14.28
N LEU A 349 -30.79 -23.64 13.66
CA LEU A 349 -31.89 -24.45 14.14
C LEU A 349 -31.40 -25.71 14.93
N ALA A 350 -30.12 -25.82 15.27
CA ALA A 350 -29.53 -26.93 15.99
C ALA A 350 -29.80 -28.32 15.35
N GLY A 351 -29.97 -28.36 14.01
CA GLY A 351 -30.23 -29.61 13.26
C GLY A 351 -31.70 -30.01 13.19
N GLY A 352 -32.61 -29.14 13.63
CA GLY A 352 -34.06 -29.32 13.54
C GLY A 352 -34.75 -28.17 12.84
#